data_8a37be5335c0c4e4da09ca5dae294d79
#
_entry.id   8a37be5335c0c4e4da09ca5dae294d79
#
_cell.length_a   1.000
_cell.length_b   1.000
_cell.length_c   1.000
_cell.angle_alpha   90.00
_cell.angle_beta   90.00
_cell.angle_gamma   90.00
#
_symmetry.space_group_name_H-M   'P 1'
#
loop_
_entity.id
_entity.type
_entity.pdbx_description
1 polymer ?
#
loop_
_entity_poly.entity_id
_entity_poly.type
_entity_poly.pdbx_seq_one_letter_code
_entity_poly.pdbx_strand_id
1 'polypeptide(L)'
;IEEKPSNPKSNFCVTGLYVYDNKVFNYIKNLTPSDRGELEITDVNNFYVKDRLMSCHFLSSWWSDAGTFESLLKASSLVSNKKLCSCENNCQSPLPMVGTDGEYGKSKISNK
;
A
#
# COMPACT_ATOMS: atom_id res chain seq x y z
N ILE A 1 -7.71 8.28 -4.86
CA ILE A 1 -7.09 7.06 -5.40
C ILE A 1 -7.98 6.57 -6.54
N GLU A 2 -7.39 6.01 -7.59
CA GLU A 2 -8.11 5.47 -8.74
C GLU A 2 -7.86 3.96 -8.83
N GLU A 3 -8.93 3.18 -9.02
CA GLU A 3 -8.85 1.73 -9.17
C GLU A 3 -8.45 1.40 -10.61
N LYS A 4 -7.32 0.73 -10.79
CA LYS A 4 -6.80 0.21 -12.07
C LYS A 4 -7.04 1.15 -13.26
N PRO A 5 -6.63 2.44 -13.20
CA PRO A 5 -6.88 3.37 -14.29
C PRO A 5 -6.13 2.97 -15.55
N SER A 6 -6.77 3.06 -16.71
CA SER A 6 -6.13 2.82 -18.00
C SER A 6 -5.08 3.89 -18.36
N ASN A 7 -5.22 5.09 -17.77
CA ASN A 7 -4.25 6.17 -17.91
C ASN A 7 -3.91 6.73 -16.52
N PRO A 8 -2.92 6.16 -15.81
CA PRO A 8 -2.60 6.55 -14.45
C PRO A 8 -2.03 7.97 -14.39
N LYS A 9 -2.46 8.75 -13.40
CA LYS A 9 -2.01 10.13 -13.17
C LYS A 9 -0.66 10.22 -12.44
N SER A 10 -0.16 9.11 -11.94
CA SER A 10 1.12 9.03 -11.22
C SER A 10 1.78 7.67 -11.38
N ASN A 11 3.07 7.59 -11.03
CA ASN A 11 3.83 6.34 -11.00
C ASN A 11 3.74 5.61 -9.64
N PHE A 12 2.89 6.09 -8.74
CA PHE A 12 2.69 5.45 -7.45
C PHE A 12 1.51 4.49 -7.52
N CYS A 13 1.67 3.32 -6.89
CA CYS A 13 0.58 2.39 -6.69
C CYS A 13 0.35 2.14 -5.20
N VAL A 14 -0.90 1.88 -4.84
CA VAL A 14 -1.25 1.49 -3.48
C VAL A 14 -1.01 -0.01 -3.34
N THR A 15 -0.23 -0.38 -2.33
CA THR A 15 0.00 -1.78 -1.98
C THR A 15 -1.16 -2.34 -1.16
N GLY A 16 -1.24 -3.66 -1.00
CA GLY A 16 -2.34 -4.32 -0.29
C GLY A 16 -2.18 -4.37 1.24
N LEU A 17 -1.48 -3.41 1.86
CA LEU A 17 -1.35 -3.33 3.31
C LEU A 17 -2.14 -2.13 3.85
N TYR A 18 -3.18 -2.41 4.63
CA TYR A 18 -4.09 -1.42 5.17
C TYR A 18 -4.29 -1.60 6.67
N VAL A 19 -4.42 -0.47 7.38
CA VAL A 19 -4.81 -0.44 8.81
C VAL A 19 -5.93 0.57 8.96
N TYR A 20 -7.06 0.12 9.49
CA TYR A 20 -8.26 0.93 9.65
C TYR A 20 -8.73 0.97 11.10
N ASP A 21 -9.40 2.05 11.45
CA ASP A 21 -10.20 2.14 12.68
C ASP A 21 -11.59 1.48 12.50
N ASN A 22 -12.41 1.48 13.54
CA ASN A 22 -13.74 0.87 13.50
C ASN A 22 -14.73 1.56 12.54
N LYS A 23 -14.43 2.76 12.05
CA LYS A 23 -15.27 3.48 11.08
C LYS A 23 -15.32 2.75 9.74
N VAL A 24 -14.31 1.92 9.42
CA VAL A 24 -14.25 1.13 8.20
C VAL A 24 -15.53 0.33 7.95
N PHE A 25 -16.14 -0.23 8.99
CA PHE A 25 -17.38 -0.99 8.86
C PHE A 25 -18.57 -0.15 8.41
N ASN A 26 -18.58 1.14 8.76
CA ASN A 26 -19.62 2.06 8.28
C ASN A 26 -19.39 2.44 6.82
N TYR A 27 -18.15 2.64 6.41
CA TYR A 27 -17.82 2.90 5.00
C TYR A 27 -18.16 1.71 4.12
N ILE A 28 -17.77 0.49 4.54
CA ILE A 28 -18.06 -0.74 3.79
C ILE A 28 -19.57 -0.94 3.55
N LYS A 29 -20.43 -0.63 4.53
CA LYS A 29 -21.89 -0.72 4.40
C LYS A 29 -22.47 0.21 3.34
N ASN A 30 -21.77 1.28 2.99
CA ASN A 30 -22.19 2.28 2.01
C ASN A 30 -21.51 2.11 0.65
N LEU A 31 -20.73 1.04 0.46
CA LEU A 31 -20.12 0.75 -0.83
C LEU A 31 -21.18 0.31 -1.85
N THR A 32 -20.96 0.70 -3.08
CA THR A 32 -21.68 0.18 -4.25
C THR A 32 -20.70 -0.60 -5.11
N PRO A 33 -21.13 -1.70 -5.74
CA PRO A 33 -20.25 -2.41 -6.67
C PRO A 33 -19.77 -1.51 -7.80
N SER A 34 -18.51 -1.68 -8.17
CA SER A 34 -17.89 -1.05 -9.34
C SER A 34 -18.49 -1.57 -10.64
N ASP A 35 -18.10 -1.00 -11.78
CA ASP A 35 -18.46 -1.51 -13.12
C ASP A 35 -18.04 -2.96 -13.35
N ARG A 36 -17.10 -3.47 -12.52
CA ARG A 36 -16.66 -4.86 -12.51
C ARG A 36 -17.54 -5.77 -11.67
N GLY A 37 -18.54 -5.21 -10.97
CA GLY A 37 -19.42 -5.93 -10.04
C GLY A 37 -18.76 -6.27 -8.70
N GLU A 38 -17.62 -5.66 -8.36
CA GLU A 38 -16.87 -5.89 -7.13
C GLU A 38 -16.95 -4.70 -6.18
N LEU A 39 -16.90 -4.97 -4.86
CA LEU A 39 -16.71 -3.93 -3.85
C LEU A 39 -15.21 -3.63 -3.76
N GLU A 40 -14.83 -2.40 -4.08
CA GLU A 40 -13.42 -2.02 -4.20
C GLU A 40 -12.87 -1.45 -2.89
N ILE A 41 -11.71 -1.94 -2.47
CA ILE A 41 -11.00 -1.37 -1.32
C ILE A 41 -10.57 0.08 -1.58
N THR A 42 -10.36 0.44 -2.82
CA THR A 42 -10.06 1.80 -3.26
C THR A 42 -11.16 2.78 -2.86
N ASP A 43 -12.43 2.38 -2.91
CA ASP A 43 -13.54 3.23 -2.50
C ASP A 43 -13.56 3.44 -0.99
N VAL A 44 -13.25 2.40 -0.21
CA VAL A 44 -13.04 2.54 1.25
C VAL A 44 -11.96 3.57 1.53
N ASN A 45 -10.82 3.46 0.86
CA ASN A 45 -9.71 4.40 1.01
C ASN A 45 -10.15 5.83 0.64
N ASN A 46 -10.95 5.99 -0.42
CA ASN A 46 -11.44 7.29 -0.88
C ASN A 46 -12.38 7.95 0.14
N PHE A 47 -13.15 7.20 0.92
CA PHE A 47 -13.91 7.77 2.05
C PHE A 47 -12.97 8.37 3.10
N TYR A 48 -11.89 7.66 3.48
CA TYR A 48 -10.90 8.19 4.40
C TYR A 48 -10.15 9.41 3.85
N VAL A 49 -9.85 9.41 2.55
CA VAL A 49 -9.25 10.58 1.87
C VAL A 49 -10.19 11.77 1.93
N LYS A 50 -11.48 11.59 1.61
CA LYS A 50 -12.50 12.64 1.65
C LYS A 50 -12.66 13.23 3.05
N ASP A 51 -12.63 12.39 4.07
CA ASP A 51 -12.75 12.79 5.46
C ASP A 51 -11.42 13.32 6.05
N ARG A 52 -10.34 13.36 5.25
CA ARG A 52 -8.99 13.79 5.66
C ARG A 52 -8.42 12.95 6.82
N LEU A 53 -8.76 11.68 6.85
CA LEU A 53 -8.32 10.71 7.86
C LEU A 53 -7.32 9.70 7.31
N MET A 54 -6.94 9.81 6.02
CA MET A 54 -5.97 8.93 5.39
C MET A 54 -4.55 9.45 5.64
N SER A 55 -3.66 8.53 6.04
CA SER A 55 -2.22 8.71 5.95
C SER A 55 -1.62 7.61 5.07
N CYS A 56 -0.50 7.88 4.44
CA CYS A 56 0.22 6.88 3.66
C CYS A 56 1.72 6.95 3.94
N HIS A 57 2.37 5.79 3.77
CA HIS A 57 3.83 5.69 3.84
C HIS A 57 4.35 5.16 2.51
N PHE A 58 5.43 5.77 2.05
CA PHE A 58 6.13 5.27 0.87
C PHE A 58 7.10 4.16 1.27
N LEU A 59 6.98 3.03 0.61
CA LEU A 59 7.92 1.93 0.82
C LEU A 59 9.28 2.29 0.21
N SER A 60 10.33 2.15 1.00
CA SER A 60 11.73 2.34 0.55
C SER A 60 12.35 1.04 0.02
N SER A 61 11.63 -0.08 0.12
CA SER A 61 12.10 -1.39 -0.32
C SER A 61 11.19 -1.96 -1.40
N TRP A 62 11.53 -3.18 -1.89
CA TRP A 62 10.74 -3.84 -2.92
C TRP A 62 9.35 -4.26 -2.40
N TRP A 63 8.41 -4.26 -3.31
CA TRP A 63 7.09 -4.87 -3.17
C TRP A 63 6.88 -5.83 -4.34
N SER A 64 6.23 -6.94 -4.11
CA SER A 64 5.81 -7.87 -5.15
C SER A 64 4.42 -8.41 -4.83
N ASP A 65 3.53 -8.35 -5.80
CA ASP A 65 2.31 -9.15 -5.78
C ASP A 65 2.66 -10.64 -5.95
N ALA A 66 1.80 -11.52 -5.45
CA ALA A 66 1.95 -12.98 -5.54
C ALA A 66 0.68 -13.67 -6.08
N GLY A 67 -0.15 -12.93 -6.81
CA GLY A 67 -1.44 -13.41 -7.33
C GLY A 67 -1.34 -14.31 -8.57
N THR A 68 -0.18 -14.45 -9.18
CA THR A 68 0.08 -15.36 -10.31
C THR A 68 1.25 -16.28 -10.00
N PHE A 69 1.38 -17.41 -10.73
CA PHE A 69 2.53 -18.32 -10.55
C PHE A 69 3.87 -17.61 -10.80
N GLU A 70 3.92 -16.73 -11.79
CA GLU A 70 5.14 -15.97 -12.12
C GLU A 70 5.49 -14.97 -11.02
N SER A 71 4.53 -14.19 -10.54
CA SER A 71 4.74 -13.22 -9.47
C SER A 71 5.08 -13.90 -8.13
N LEU A 72 4.50 -15.08 -7.85
CA LEU A 72 4.84 -15.89 -6.69
C LEU A 72 6.29 -16.38 -6.74
N LEU A 73 6.75 -16.88 -7.89
CA LEU A 73 8.14 -17.29 -8.09
C LEU A 73 9.10 -16.12 -7.89
N LYS A 74 8.76 -14.96 -8.45
CA LYS A 74 9.53 -13.73 -8.26
C LYS A 74 9.60 -13.31 -6.79
N ALA A 75 8.47 -13.29 -6.09
CA ALA A 75 8.41 -12.98 -4.66
C ALA A 75 9.28 -13.94 -3.83
N SER A 76 9.19 -15.25 -4.11
CA SER A 76 10.00 -16.28 -3.45
C SER A 76 11.49 -16.06 -3.67
N SER A 77 11.91 -15.72 -4.89
CA SER A 77 13.30 -15.41 -5.22
C SER A 77 13.81 -14.17 -4.49
N LEU A 78 12.96 -13.12 -4.38
CA LEU A 78 13.30 -11.90 -3.65
C LEU A 78 13.50 -12.17 -2.16
N VAL A 79 12.70 -13.04 -1.56
CA VAL A 79 12.85 -13.45 -0.16
C VAL A 79 14.11 -14.29 0.04
N SER A 80 14.37 -15.25 -0.84
CA SER A 80 15.53 -16.15 -0.71
C SER A 80 16.87 -15.43 -0.84
N ASN A 81 16.94 -14.38 -1.65
CA ASN A 81 18.12 -13.55 -1.83
C ASN A 81 18.38 -12.54 -0.69
N LYS A 82 17.39 -12.26 0.13
CA LYS A 82 17.63 -11.60 1.42
C LYS A 82 18.17 -12.65 2.39
N LYS A 83 19.45 -12.52 2.82
CA LYS A 83 19.86 -13.10 4.09
C LYS A 83 18.80 -12.68 5.11
N LEU A 84 18.01 -13.64 5.60
CA LEU A 84 17.12 -13.43 6.73
C LEU A 84 17.98 -12.73 7.77
N CYS A 85 17.65 -11.49 8.07
CA CYS A 85 18.24 -10.79 9.18
C CYS A 85 17.93 -11.69 10.38
N SER A 86 18.95 -12.41 10.85
CA SER A 86 18.85 -13.21 12.06
C SER A 86 18.33 -12.25 13.13
N CYS A 87 17.09 -12.45 13.57
CA CYS A 87 16.50 -11.73 14.69
C CYS A 87 17.17 -12.18 15.99
N GLU A 88 18.48 -12.02 16.06
CA GLU A 88 19.26 -12.07 17.30
C GLU A 88 19.66 -10.62 17.60
N ASN A 89 18.93 -10.05 18.56
CA ASN A 89 19.28 -8.85 19.31
C ASN A 89 19.47 -7.55 18.51
N ASN A 90 18.40 -6.96 17.99
CA ASN A 90 18.11 -5.52 18.10
C ASN A 90 16.87 -5.12 17.29
N CYS A 91 15.70 -5.38 17.84
CA CYS A 91 14.49 -4.68 17.43
C CYS A 91 14.48 -3.28 18.07
N GLN A 92 15.44 -2.45 17.69
CA GLN A 92 15.44 -1.03 18.03
C GLN A 92 15.64 -0.20 16.77
N SER A 93 14.59 -0.06 16.00
CA SER A 93 14.33 1.18 15.28
C SER A 93 12.84 1.44 15.37
N PRO A 94 12.40 2.43 16.17
CA PRO A 94 11.05 2.93 16.05
C PRO A 94 10.88 3.42 14.63
N LEU A 95 9.80 3.00 13.98
CA LEU A 95 9.36 3.61 12.74
C LEU A 95 9.38 5.13 12.94
N PRO A 96 10.02 5.91 12.06
CA PRO A 96 9.97 7.35 12.20
C PRO A 96 8.51 7.79 12.16
N MET A 97 8.05 8.31 13.27
CA MET A 97 6.78 9.02 13.33
C MET A 97 6.94 10.25 12.46
N VAL A 98 6.29 10.25 11.31
CA VAL A 98 6.27 11.42 10.43
C VAL A 98 5.51 12.52 11.17
N GLY A 99 6.23 13.59 11.52
CA GLY A 99 5.66 14.81 12.04
C GLY A 99 4.65 15.40 11.06
N THR A 100 3.71 16.16 11.59
CA THR A 100 2.60 16.82 10.88
C THR A 100 3.02 17.97 9.95
N ASP A 101 4.28 18.07 9.57
CA ASP A 101 4.83 19.17 8.79
C ASP A 101 5.09 18.73 7.36
N GLY A 102 4.20 19.23 6.49
CA GLY A 102 4.04 18.81 5.09
C GLY A 102 5.22 19.16 4.17
N GLU A 103 6.23 18.33 4.12
CA GLU A 103 7.14 18.30 2.99
C GLU A 103 7.22 16.92 2.37
N TYR A 104 6.66 16.78 1.16
CA TYR A 104 6.66 15.56 0.37
C TYR A 104 8.02 15.37 -0.31
N GLY A 105 8.83 14.49 0.22
CA GLY A 105 10.06 14.05 -0.43
C GLY A 105 9.75 13.21 -1.69
N LYS A 106 10.17 13.69 -2.85
CA LYS A 106 10.07 12.97 -4.14
C LYS A 106 11.11 11.85 -4.17
N SER A 107 10.70 10.60 -3.99
CA SER A 107 11.54 9.45 -4.36
C SER A 107 11.15 8.96 -5.75
N LYS A 108 12.10 8.96 -6.68
CA LYS A 108 11.94 8.38 -8.03
C LYS A 108 11.96 6.86 -7.92
N ILE A 109 10.89 6.21 -8.36
CA ILE A 109 10.90 4.76 -8.59
C ILE A 109 11.55 4.55 -9.98
N SER A 110 12.73 3.93 -9.98
CA SER A 110 13.41 3.49 -11.20
C SER A 110 12.80 2.17 -11.66
N ASN A 111 12.15 2.18 -12.82
CA ASN A 111 11.79 0.98 -13.54
C ASN A 111 13.04 0.39 -14.19
N LYS A 112 13.36 -0.84 -13.86
CA LYS A 112 14.06 -1.81 -14.71
C LYS A 112 13.42 -3.16 -14.55
#